data_38fb496f760bb98c86cc6a09115e1372
#
_entry.id   38fb496f760bb98c86cc6a09115e1372
#
_cell.length_a   1.000
_cell.length_b   1.000
_cell.length_c   1.000
_cell.angle_alpha   90.00
_cell.angle_beta   90.00
_cell.angle_gamma   90.00
#
_symmetry.space_group_name_H-M   'P 1'
#
loop_
_entity.id
_entity.type
_entity.pdbx_description
1 polymer ?
#
loop_
_entity_poly.entity_id
_entity_poly.type
_entity_poly.pdbx_seq_one_letter_code
_entity_poly.pdbx_strand_id
1 'polypeptide(L)'
;MKEAGMSMNAPARHKRGGLYFEGFEVGKLHEHTLTRTVTQMDNMLFSNMTLNPQPLHIDREFCAKETEWGQPLMNSLFTLGLMIGISVTDLTVGTTIANLGMVDTKFPHPLFENDTVHCTTEIIGKRESKSRPNAGIVELHHRAYNQDNKLVAECRRQAFILKQPKA
;
A
#
# COMPACT_ATOMS: atom_id res chain seq x y z
N MET A 1 -18.02 27.07 34.12
CA MET A 1 -17.56 27.02 32.72
C MET A 1 -17.60 25.56 32.28
N LYS A 2 -18.55 25.19 31.44
CA LYS A 2 -18.67 23.81 30.89
C LYS A 2 -17.85 23.76 29.64
N GLU A 3 -16.75 22.99 29.65
CA GLU A 3 -16.05 22.62 28.42
C GLU A 3 -16.96 21.73 27.57
N ALA A 4 -17.39 22.25 26.45
CA ALA A 4 -18.05 21.46 25.42
C ALA A 4 -17.02 20.61 24.71
N GLY A 5 -16.81 19.38 25.21
CA GLY A 5 -16.06 18.37 24.51
C GLY A 5 -16.80 18.04 23.20
N MET A 6 -16.29 18.51 22.06
CA MET A 6 -16.68 18.01 20.75
C MET A 6 -16.23 16.55 20.65
N SER A 7 -17.12 15.64 20.94
CA SER A 7 -16.97 14.22 20.55
C SER A 7 -16.99 14.19 19.02
N MET A 8 -15.82 14.20 18.39
CA MET A 8 -15.70 13.85 16.98
C MET A 8 -16.01 12.36 16.88
N ASN A 9 -17.24 12.04 16.47
CA ASN A 9 -17.61 10.66 16.18
C ASN A 9 -16.61 10.08 15.18
N ALA A 10 -15.95 8.97 15.57
CA ALA A 10 -15.05 8.28 14.67
C ALA A 10 -15.77 7.92 13.35
N PRO A 11 -15.09 7.99 12.19
CA PRO A 11 -15.72 7.70 10.92
C PRO A 11 -16.25 6.27 10.90
N ALA A 12 -17.42 6.09 10.30
CA ALA A 12 -18.04 4.77 10.17
C ALA A 12 -17.14 3.81 9.37
N ARG A 13 -17.00 2.59 9.89
CA ARG A 13 -16.21 1.53 9.29
C ARG A 13 -17.06 0.33 8.91
N HIS A 14 -16.63 -0.36 7.88
CA HIS A 14 -17.17 -1.66 7.53
C HIS A 14 -16.90 -2.66 8.67
N LYS A 15 -17.73 -3.71 8.82
CA LYS A 15 -17.54 -4.76 9.84
C LYS A 15 -16.18 -5.46 9.81
N ARG A 16 -15.47 -5.40 8.68
CA ARG A 16 -14.10 -5.90 8.51
C ARG A 16 -13.01 -4.85 8.82
N GLY A 17 -13.38 -3.61 9.12
CA GLY A 17 -12.47 -2.57 9.59
C GLY A 17 -12.17 -1.44 8.59
N GLY A 18 -12.38 -1.61 7.29
CA GLY A 18 -12.10 -0.56 6.29
C GLY A 18 -13.03 0.64 6.40
N LEU A 19 -12.53 1.81 6.00
CA LEU A 19 -13.30 3.05 5.92
C LEU A 19 -14.27 2.99 4.75
N TYR A 20 -15.49 3.50 4.94
CA TYR A 20 -16.35 3.86 3.83
C TYR A 20 -15.86 5.16 3.17
N PHE A 21 -16.32 5.44 1.96
CA PHE A 21 -15.92 6.61 1.16
C PHE A 21 -16.00 7.92 1.96
N GLU A 22 -17.03 8.10 2.78
CA GLU A 22 -17.23 9.28 3.60
C GLU A 22 -16.11 9.51 4.61
N GLY A 23 -15.52 8.43 5.14
CA GLY A 23 -14.48 8.46 6.16
C GLY A 23 -13.08 8.82 5.65
N PHE A 24 -12.89 8.94 4.34
CA PHE A 24 -11.61 9.42 3.78
C PHE A 24 -11.57 10.95 3.79
N GLU A 25 -10.55 11.51 4.41
CA GLU A 25 -10.33 12.96 4.52
C GLU A 25 -9.13 13.36 3.66
N VAL A 26 -9.32 14.25 2.67
CA VAL A 26 -8.24 14.74 1.82
C VAL A 26 -7.22 15.51 2.65
N GLY A 27 -5.93 15.24 2.41
CA GLY A 27 -4.80 15.78 3.16
C GLY A 27 -4.39 14.95 4.38
N LYS A 28 -5.18 13.93 4.76
CA LYS A 28 -4.86 13.08 5.91
C LYS A 28 -3.77 12.07 5.55
N LEU A 29 -2.72 12.05 6.38
CA LEU A 29 -1.68 11.03 6.35
C LEU A 29 -2.02 9.91 7.33
N HIS A 30 -1.94 8.67 6.87
CA HIS A 30 -2.06 7.47 7.68
C HIS A 30 -0.70 6.77 7.77
N GLU A 31 -0.20 6.60 8.97
CA GLU A 31 0.94 5.74 9.28
C GLU A 31 0.41 4.36 9.64
N HIS A 32 0.81 3.32 8.89
CA HIS A 32 0.31 1.97 9.12
C HIS A 32 1.10 1.27 10.21
N THR A 33 0.39 0.62 11.14
CA THR A 33 1.01 -0.09 12.25
C THR A 33 1.59 -1.45 11.85
N LEU A 34 1.08 -2.04 10.75
CA LEU A 34 1.58 -3.29 10.22
C LEU A 34 2.93 -3.06 9.54
N THR A 35 3.95 -3.80 9.99
CA THR A 35 5.27 -3.86 9.36
C THR A 35 5.59 -5.28 8.93
N ARG A 36 6.47 -5.47 7.98
CA ARG A 36 6.86 -6.79 7.50
C ARG A 36 8.34 -6.88 7.12
N THR A 37 9.07 -7.81 7.75
CA THR A 37 10.40 -8.20 7.27
C THR A 37 10.26 -9.11 6.05
N VAL A 38 10.90 -8.75 4.95
CA VAL A 38 10.88 -9.54 3.71
C VAL A 38 11.97 -10.61 3.72
N THR A 39 11.70 -11.72 3.06
CA THR A 39 12.57 -12.88 3.02
C THR A 39 12.88 -13.28 1.58
N GLN A 40 13.94 -14.08 1.38
CA GLN A 40 14.23 -14.65 0.06
C GLN A 40 13.09 -15.56 -0.43
N MET A 41 12.35 -16.20 0.48
CA MET A 41 11.20 -17.01 0.11
C MET A 41 10.11 -16.17 -0.56
N ASP A 42 9.83 -14.97 -0.05
CA ASP A 42 8.85 -14.03 -0.65
C ASP A 42 9.26 -13.71 -2.10
N ASN A 43 10.54 -13.45 -2.33
CA ASN A 43 11.09 -13.12 -3.64
C ASN A 43 10.97 -14.30 -4.61
N MET A 44 11.37 -15.49 -4.18
CA MET A 44 11.31 -16.69 -5.00
C MET A 44 9.88 -17.11 -5.32
N LEU A 45 8.98 -17.10 -4.33
CA LEU A 45 7.57 -17.44 -4.56
C LEU A 45 6.92 -16.47 -5.55
N PHE A 46 7.12 -15.16 -5.34
CA PHE A 46 6.53 -14.15 -6.22
C PHE A 46 7.08 -14.27 -7.65
N SER A 47 8.38 -14.42 -7.81
CA SER A 47 9.02 -14.56 -9.13
C SER A 47 8.54 -15.81 -9.85
N ASN A 48 8.41 -16.95 -9.15
CA ASN A 48 7.89 -18.18 -9.74
C ASN A 48 6.39 -18.05 -10.12
N MET A 49 5.58 -17.47 -9.26
CA MET A 49 4.14 -17.28 -9.53
C MET A 49 3.88 -16.34 -10.71
N THR A 50 4.77 -15.39 -10.95
CA THR A 50 4.68 -14.44 -12.06
C THR A 50 5.46 -14.84 -13.30
N LEU A 51 6.07 -16.05 -13.29
CA LEU A 51 6.92 -16.55 -14.36
C LEU A 51 8.07 -15.61 -14.74
N ASN A 52 8.64 -14.93 -13.74
CA ASN A 52 9.78 -14.03 -13.91
C ASN A 52 11.09 -14.76 -13.60
N PRO A 53 11.84 -15.23 -14.62
CA PRO A 53 13.07 -16.01 -14.43
C PRO A 53 14.32 -15.13 -14.23
N GLN A 54 14.16 -13.84 -13.94
CA GLN A 54 15.28 -12.90 -13.85
C GLN A 54 16.22 -13.30 -12.70
N PRO A 55 17.50 -13.67 -12.99
CA PRO A 55 18.44 -14.14 -11.98
C PRO A 55 18.71 -13.09 -10.89
N LEU A 56 18.53 -11.81 -11.19
CA LEU A 56 18.62 -10.71 -10.23
C LEU A 56 17.76 -10.93 -8.96
N HIS A 57 16.68 -11.71 -9.06
CA HIS A 57 15.78 -11.96 -7.94
C HIS A 57 15.99 -13.32 -7.25
N ILE A 58 16.56 -14.29 -7.97
CA ILE A 58 16.51 -15.70 -7.55
C ILE A 58 17.88 -16.40 -7.50
N ASP A 59 18.94 -15.82 -8.07
CA ASP A 59 20.26 -16.42 -8.17
C ASP A 59 21.30 -15.59 -7.39
N ARG A 60 21.72 -16.12 -6.22
CA ARG A 60 22.70 -15.46 -5.35
C ARG A 60 24.07 -15.38 -5.99
N GLU A 61 24.47 -16.42 -6.74
CA GLU A 61 25.80 -16.49 -7.35
C GLU A 61 25.92 -15.47 -8.48
N PHE A 62 24.89 -15.38 -9.32
CA PHE A 62 24.78 -14.34 -10.32
C PHE A 62 24.85 -12.94 -9.71
N CYS A 63 24.04 -12.68 -8.66
CA CYS A 63 24.02 -11.37 -8.03
C CYS A 63 25.36 -11.00 -7.42
N ALA A 64 26.04 -11.95 -6.80
CA ALA A 64 27.35 -11.71 -6.17
C ALA A 64 28.47 -11.40 -7.17
N LYS A 65 28.39 -11.94 -8.39
CA LYS A 65 29.47 -11.83 -9.39
C LYS A 65 29.19 -10.80 -10.48
N GLU A 66 27.92 -10.61 -10.83
CA GLU A 66 27.54 -9.92 -12.07
C GLU A 66 26.68 -8.67 -11.84
N THR A 67 26.32 -8.35 -10.58
CA THR A 67 25.54 -7.16 -10.27
C THR A 67 26.24 -6.25 -9.26
N GLU A 68 25.93 -4.97 -9.29
CA GLU A 68 26.39 -3.98 -8.30
C GLU A 68 25.83 -4.22 -6.90
N TRP A 69 24.75 -5.02 -6.78
CA TRP A 69 24.05 -5.28 -5.53
C TRP A 69 24.70 -6.32 -4.64
N GLY A 70 25.46 -7.28 -5.22
CA GLY A 70 26.12 -8.35 -4.50
C GLY A 70 25.19 -9.38 -3.85
N GLN A 71 23.87 -9.20 -3.94
CA GLN A 71 22.83 -10.07 -3.39
C GLN A 71 21.52 -9.91 -4.17
N PRO A 72 20.58 -10.89 -4.09
CA PRO A 72 19.30 -10.78 -4.78
C PRO A 72 18.49 -9.57 -4.36
N LEU A 73 18.09 -8.78 -5.35
CA LEU A 73 17.17 -7.66 -5.20
C LEU A 73 15.73 -8.16 -5.09
N MET A 74 14.95 -7.65 -4.14
CA MET A 74 13.53 -7.97 -4.06
C MET A 74 12.80 -7.50 -5.32
N ASN A 75 11.89 -8.35 -5.82
CA ASN A 75 11.09 -8.02 -7.00
C ASN A 75 10.27 -6.75 -6.74
N SER A 76 10.39 -5.76 -7.60
CA SER A 76 9.74 -4.47 -7.41
C SER A 76 8.20 -4.55 -7.41
N LEU A 77 7.62 -5.46 -8.18
CA LEU A 77 6.17 -5.68 -8.16
C LEU A 77 5.70 -6.38 -6.89
N PHE A 78 6.53 -7.22 -6.28
CA PHE A 78 6.28 -7.73 -4.93
C PHE A 78 6.30 -6.57 -3.92
N THR A 79 7.30 -5.70 -3.97
CA THR A 79 7.42 -4.52 -3.08
C THR A 79 6.21 -3.60 -3.21
N LEU A 80 5.76 -3.34 -4.43
CA LEU A 80 4.54 -2.57 -4.72
C LEU A 80 3.29 -3.24 -4.11
N GLY A 81 3.14 -4.54 -4.33
CA GLY A 81 2.02 -5.32 -3.78
C GLY A 81 2.01 -5.33 -2.25
N LEU A 82 3.18 -5.49 -1.61
CA LEU A 82 3.34 -5.46 -0.16
C LEU A 82 2.97 -4.09 0.42
N MET A 83 3.45 -3.00 -0.18
CA MET A 83 3.12 -1.62 0.21
C MET A 83 1.60 -1.39 0.22
N ILE A 84 0.92 -1.79 -0.83
CA ILE A 84 -0.54 -1.67 -0.91
C ILE A 84 -1.21 -2.59 0.12
N GLY A 85 -0.76 -3.84 0.24
CA GLY A 85 -1.30 -4.84 1.16
C GLY A 85 -1.28 -4.35 2.63
N ILE A 86 -0.18 -3.74 3.07
CA ILE A 86 -0.05 -3.14 4.41
C ILE A 86 -1.15 -2.09 4.64
N SER A 87 -1.47 -1.26 3.66
CA SER A 87 -2.49 -0.21 3.78
C SER A 87 -3.93 -0.74 3.84
N VAL A 88 -4.17 -1.96 3.37
CA VAL A 88 -5.53 -2.52 3.26
C VAL A 88 -6.21 -2.65 4.61
N THR A 89 -5.50 -3.15 5.62
CA THR A 89 -6.04 -3.42 6.96
C THR A 89 -6.67 -2.18 7.58
N ASP A 90 -5.98 -1.06 7.49
CA ASP A 90 -6.40 0.19 8.15
C ASP A 90 -7.39 1.00 7.32
N LEU A 91 -7.34 0.90 6.00
CA LEU A 91 -8.07 1.81 5.12
C LEU A 91 -9.20 1.15 4.35
N THR A 92 -8.99 -0.03 3.74
CA THR A 92 -9.86 -0.45 2.65
C THR A 92 -10.42 -1.86 2.76
N VAL A 93 -10.09 -2.61 3.82
CA VAL A 93 -10.55 -3.99 3.97
C VAL A 93 -12.08 -4.08 4.01
N GLY A 94 -12.66 -4.76 3.02
CA GLY A 94 -14.10 -4.95 2.89
C GLY A 94 -14.86 -3.79 2.23
N THR A 95 -14.21 -2.65 1.94
CA THR A 95 -14.86 -1.49 1.28
C THR A 95 -14.36 -1.24 -0.14
N THR A 96 -13.22 -1.80 -0.53
CA THR A 96 -12.74 -1.69 -1.91
C THR A 96 -13.60 -2.52 -2.86
N ILE A 97 -14.07 -1.87 -3.93
CA ILE A 97 -14.77 -2.51 -5.06
C ILE A 97 -13.75 -2.91 -6.13
N ALA A 98 -12.84 -2.00 -6.46
CA ALA A 98 -11.83 -2.21 -7.50
C ALA A 98 -10.63 -1.27 -7.31
N ASN A 99 -9.49 -1.67 -7.88
CA ASN A 99 -8.37 -0.79 -8.16
C ASN A 99 -8.51 -0.27 -9.60
N LEU A 100 -8.62 1.04 -9.77
CA LEU A 100 -8.89 1.65 -11.08
C LEU A 100 -7.60 1.99 -11.85
N GLY A 101 -6.49 2.13 -11.15
CA GLY A 101 -5.21 2.41 -11.77
C GLY A 101 -4.15 2.86 -10.77
N MET A 102 -2.91 2.83 -11.26
CA MET A 102 -1.72 3.29 -10.56
C MET A 102 -0.89 4.15 -11.49
N VAL A 103 -0.38 5.26 -10.99
CA VAL A 103 0.50 6.18 -11.72
C VAL A 103 1.65 6.61 -10.83
N ASP A 104 2.68 7.21 -11.41
CA ASP A 104 3.86 7.72 -10.70
C ASP A 104 4.50 6.65 -9.80
N THR A 105 4.51 5.40 -10.26
CA THR A 105 5.14 4.29 -9.52
C THR A 105 6.64 4.38 -9.66
N LYS A 106 7.36 4.42 -8.51
CA LYS A 106 8.82 4.51 -8.45
C LYS A 106 9.38 3.60 -7.36
N PHE A 107 10.64 3.18 -7.55
CA PHE A 107 11.42 2.36 -6.64
C PHE A 107 12.79 3.03 -6.41
N PRO A 108 12.86 4.10 -5.59
CA PRO A 108 14.06 4.94 -5.48
C PRO A 108 15.25 4.25 -4.82
N HIS A 109 15.00 3.31 -3.90
CA HIS A 109 16.02 2.51 -3.25
C HIS A 109 15.71 1.03 -3.37
N PRO A 110 16.74 0.18 -3.50
CA PRO A 110 16.57 -1.27 -3.50
C PRO A 110 16.05 -1.76 -2.16
N LEU A 111 15.28 -2.85 -2.20
CA LEU A 111 14.86 -3.63 -1.04
C LEU A 111 15.53 -5.00 -1.10
N PHE A 112 16.07 -5.46 0.03
CA PHE A 112 16.78 -6.72 0.13
C PHE A 112 16.15 -7.66 1.15
N GLU A 113 16.55 -8.92 1.12
CA GLU A 113 16.22 -9.88 2.17
C GLU A 113 16.62 -9.34 3.55
N ASN A 114 15.75 -9.55 4.54
CA ASN A 114 15.84 -9.07 5.92
C ASN A 114 15.54 -7.58 6.13
N ASP A 115 15.28 -6.80 5.08
CA ASP A 115 14.71 -5.48 5.27
C ASP A 115 13.31 -5.55 5.87
N THR A 116 12.98 -4.60 6.73
CA THR A 116 11.64 -4.48 7.33
C THR A 116 10.92 -3.29 6.75
N VAL A 117 9.80 -3.55 6.08
CA VAL A 117 8.99 -2.53 5.42
C VAL A 117 7.93 -1.98 6.35
N HIS A 118 7.82 -0.66 6.41
CA HIS A 118 6.69 0.09 6.96
C HIS A 118 6.14 1.06 5.92
N CYS A 119 4.87 1.46 6.05
CA CYS A 119 4.21 2.21 5.01
C CYS A 119 3.41 3.38 5.55
N THR A 120 3.27 4.40 4.71
CA THR A 120 2.33 5.51 4.91
C THR A 120 1.41 5.65 3.72
N THR A 121 0.21 6.20 3.94
CA THR A 121 -0.75 6.53 2.88
C THR A 121 -1.35 7.90 3.13
N GLU A 122 -1.20 8.79 2.17
CA GLU A 122 -1.83 10.10 2.15
C GLU A 122 -3.06 10.07 1.25
N ILE A 123 -4.16 10.65 1.71
CA ILE A 123 -5.38 10.84 0.91
C ILE A 123 -5.21 12.12 0.10
N ILE A 124 -4.94 11.99 -1.19
CA ILE A 124 -4.63 13.15 -2.04
C ILE A 124 -5.83 13.67 -2.82
N GLY A 125 -6.93 12.92 -2.86
CA GLY A 125 -8.16 13.34 -3.50
C GLY A 125 -9.30 12.36 -3.28
N LYS A 126 -10.53 12.84 -3.44
CA LYS A 126 -11.71 11.98 -3.51
C LYS A 126 -12.81 12.62 -4.35
N ARG A 127 -13.60 11.80 -5.01
CA ARG A 127 -14.75 12.23 -5.79
C ARG A 127 -15.84 11.16 -5.84
N GLU A 128 -17.06 11.58 -6.01
CA GLU A 128 -18.21 10.71 -6.22
C GLU A 128 -18.07 9.91 -7.55
N SER A 129 -18.59 8.70 -7.58
CA SER A 129 -18.71 7.97 -8.83
C SER A 129 -19.90 8.47 -9.65
N LYS A 130 -19.67 8.76 -10.93
CA LYS A 130 -20.74 9.14 -11.85
C LYS A 130 -21.64 7.98 -12.27
N SER A 131 -21.10 6.76 -12.26
CA SER A 131 -21.79 5.55 -12.73
C SER A 131 -22.38 4.70 -11.62
N ARG A 132 -21.93 4.88 -10.36
CA ARG A 132 -22.40 4.09 -9.21
C ARG A 132 -22.68 5.00 -8.02
N PRO A 133 -23.98 5.28 -7.72
CA PRO A 133 -24.36 6.22 -6.63
C PRO A 133 -23.91 5.77 -5.23
N ASN A 134 -23.71 4.46 -5.03
CA ASN A 134 -23.28 3.86 -3.77
C ASN A 134 -21.76 3.73 -3.61
N ALA A 135 -20.98 4.43 -4.44
CA ALA A 135 -19.52 4.37 -4.41
C ALA A 135 -18.87 5.70 -4.76
N GLY A 136 -17.60 5.84 -4.41
CA GLY A 136 -16.75 6.94 -4.81
C GLY A 136 -15.33 6.48 -5.14
N ILE A 137 -14.54 7.38 -5.67
CA ILE A 137 -13.14 7.15 -6.02
C ILE A 137 -12.29 7.94 -5.04
N VAL A 138 -11.34 7.25 -4.40
CA VAL A 138 -10.36 7.84 -3.49
C VAL A 138 -8.99 7.75 -4.15
N GLU A 139 -8.26 8.84 -4.13
CA GLU A 139 -6.89 8.93 -4.62
C GLU A 139 -5.93 8.85 -3.44
N LEU A 140 -5.06 7.86 -3.49
CA LEU A 140 -4.15 7.48 -2.42
C LEU A 140 -2.71 7.62 -2.90
N HIS A 141 -1.86 8.30 -2.13
CA HIS A 141 -0.42 8.28 -2.34
C HIS A 141 0.21 7.37 -1.29
N HIS A 142 0.61 6.18 -1.73
CA HIS A 142 1.28 5.20 -0.90
C HIS A 142 2.80 5.39 -0.96
N ARG A 143 3.46 5.22 0.18
CA ARG A 143 4.92 5.22 0.30
C ARG A 143 5.35 4.09 1.22
N ALA A 144 6.35 3.33 0.81
CA ALA A 144 6.98 2.27 1.61
C ALA A 144 8.43 2.63 1.92
N TYR A 145 8.83 2.38 3.14
CA TYR A 145 10.17 2.65 3.64
C TYR A 145 10.75 1.39 4.27
N ASN A 146 12.06 1.24 4.22
CA ASN A 146 12.75 0.22 4.99
C ASN A 146 13.03 0.69 6.44
N GLN A 147 13.67 -0.13 7.25
CA GLN A 147 14.03 0.16 8.66
C GLN A 147 14.91 1.41 8.84
N ASP A 148 15.63 1.83 7.80
CA ASP A 148 16.48 3.02 7.80
C ASP A 148 15.74 4.27 7.27
N ASN A 149 14.42 4.20 7.14
CA ASN A 149 13.58 5.25 6.55
C ASN A 149 13.93 5.63 5.10
N LYS A 150 14.54 4.71 4.34
CA LYS A 150 14.77 4.91 2.91
C LYS A 150 13.52 4.56 2.13
N LEU A 151 13.08 5.45 1.24
CA LEU A 151 11.92 5.23 0.38
C LEU A 151 12.23 4.12 -0.63
N VAL A 152 11.59 2.96 -0.50
CA VAL A 152 11.81 1.79 -1.36
C VAL A 152 10.74 1.63 -2.44
N ALA A 153 9.54 2.19 -2.22
CA ALA A 153 8.49 2.26 -3.24
C ALA A 153 7.54 3.41 -2.97
N GLU A 154 7.01 4.00 -4.03
CA GLU A 154 5.87 4.92 -3.96
C GLU A 154 4.95 4.73 -5.17
N CYS A 155 3.65 5.00 -5.00
CA CYS A 155 2.72 5.12 -6.12
C CYS A 155 1.49 5.94 -5.76
N ARG A 156 0.85 6.53 -6.76
CA ARG A 156 -0.49 7.11 -6.64
C ARG A 156 -1.51 6.12 -7.21
N ARG A 157 -2.52 5.81 -6.41
CA ARG A 157 -3.53 4.81 -6.74
C ARG A 157 -4.93 5.40 -6.68
N GLN A 158 -5.79 5.05 -7.62
CA GLN A 158 -7.22 5.31 -7.57
C GLN A 158 -7.96 4.06 -7.12
N ALA A 159 -8.56 4.10 -5.94
CA ALA A 159 -9.35 3.02 -5.37
C ALA A 159 -10.84 3.35 -5.46
N PHE A 160 -11.64 2.38 -5.92
CA PHE A 160 -13.09 2.49 -5.98
C PHE A 160 -13.68 1.92 -4.68
N ILE A 161 -14.29 2.78 -3.88
CA ILE A 161 -14.65 2.52 -2.49
C ILE A 161 -16.17 2.62 -2.29
N LEU A 162 -16.73 1.66 -1.54
CA LEU A 162 -18.14 1.68 -1.12
C LEU A 162 -18.44 2.90 -0.26
N LYS A 163 -19.60 3.49 -0.46
CA LYS A 163 -20.23 4.41 0.48
C LYS A 163 -20.89 3.66 1.63
N GLN A 164 -21.05 4.35 2.73
CA GLN A 164 -21.82 3.82 3.86
C GLN A 164 -23.24 3.49 3.41
N PRO A 165 -23.75 2.27 3.72
CA PRO A 165 -25.16 1.94 3.47
C PRO A 165 -26.06 2.95 4.14
N LYS A 166 -27.08 3.39 3.43
CA LYS A 166 -28.17 4.19 4.06
C LYS A 166 -28.93 3.28 5.01
N ALA A 167 -29.17 3.79 6.22
CA ALA A 167 -30.02 3.14 7.20
C ALA A 167 -31.46 3.02 6.68
#